data_f4c877f8bdaba46fda8ff84ffd83deb2
#
_entry.id   f4c877f8bdaba46fda8ff84ffd83deb2
#
_cell.length_a   1.000
_cell.length_b   1.000
_cell.length_c   1.000
_cell.angle_alpha   90.00
_cell.angle_beta   90.00
_cell.angle_gamma   90.00
#
_symmetry.space_group_name_H-M   'P 1'
#
loop_
_entity.id
_entity.type
_entity.pdbx_description
1 polymer ?
#
loop_
_entity_poly.entity_id
_entity_poly.type
_entity_poly.pdbx_seq_one_letter_code
_entity_poly.pdbx_strand_id
1 'polypeptide(L)'
;MGAEESSGSRGGHGPNHAAASGPGPELTRRSFLKAGGGALAGVYALRLGGCAPQEEKRRPNILFLMADQYRWDALGSVNPVVKTPQLDSLAARGVRFGRATVNAPMCLPSRYSMMTGLYPSQVGVRHNAQMCPTDEDLPVPVLAQRLREAGYQTAGFGKTHWYLGEELAPNVPVKTSTRGFEIRAQRNTDDPGRVEPGAAQMGHERPQDYAALAAETRPYGSGETVAAYKGFTSSVPPEGHTEAWLTDKALEFLGGGREEGKPFFLYLSFDYPHAPFNVPPGYEASYDLEEIPPPPEVPAGATLDGHAGGEWKRWEEWMRETSVQERRMSTLRYYALCSYVDAQFGRVLRWLEDRGETGNTLVIFTSDHGEMLGERRRFSKYCLYEGSVRVPLILAGPAIPEGLRGTVDDRPAELVDVLPTLLSVAGEEPPPEFPGASLLAEPARAGSFSEMHGTGYETVQRAPAYMWRTRDWKLVTYLPGDTTGGSAARAYEVKGELYDLRADPREVENLYEKADHLSVRERLTGELLMHLASVWARHPWQAARPPLA
;
A
#
# COMPACT_ATOMS: atom_id res chain seq x y z
N MET A 1 -71.23 0.14 10.11
CA MET A 1 -72.07 0.72 9.02
C MET A 1 -71.17 0.60 7.82
N GLY A 2 -71.35 -0.32 7.09
CA GLY A 2 -72.20 -0.92 6.08
C GLY A 2 -71.35 -0.89 4.80
N ALA A 3 -70.85 -2.04 4.27
CA ALA A 3 -71.54 -3.00 3.42
C ALA A 3 -71.91 -2.38 2.06
N GLU A 4 -71.59 -2.90 1.00
CA GLU A 4 -71.90 -4.06 0.16
C GLU A 4 -71.38 -3.80 -1.25
N GLU A 5 -70.69 -4.69 -1.88
CA GLU A 5 -71.16 -5.72 -2.83
C GLU A 5 -71.71 -5.23 -4.17
N SER A 6 -71.19 -5.73 -5.26
CA SER A 6 -71.78 -6.65 -6.24
C SER A 6 -71.04 -6.51 -7.60
N SER A 7 -70.54 -7.55 -8.17
CA SER A 7 -71.05 -8.72 -8.91
C SER A 7 -71.38 -8.46 -10.39
N GLY A 8 -70.91 -9.38 -11.21
CA GLY A 8 -71.53 -9.79 -12.49
C GLY A 8 -70.66 -9.52 -13.72
N SER A 9 -70.33 -10.40 -14.53
CA SER A 9 -70.63 -11.72 -15.02
C SER A 9 -70.63 -11.74 -16.57
N ARG A 10 -70.02 -12.85 -17.10
CA ARG A 10 -70.34 -13.55 -18.38
C ARG A 10 -69.95 -12.87 -19.69
N GLY A 11 -69.36 -13.51 -20.60
CA GLY A 11 -69.31 -14.77 -21.26
C GLY A 11 -68.61 -14.55 -22.60
N GLY A 12 -68.08 -15.44 -23.35
CA GLY A 12 -68.40 -16.78 -23.66
C GLY A 12 -67.85 -17.10 -25.06
N HIS A 13 -67.53 -18.35 -25.27
CA HIS A 13 -67.38 -19.10 -26.52
C HIS A 13 -66.01 -19.11 -27.23
N GLY A 14 -65.40 -20.30 -27.18
CA GLY A 14 -64.44 -20.86 -28.15
C GLY A 14 -65.14 -21.27 -29.47
N PRO A 15 -64.57 -22.14 -30.34
CA PRO A 15 -63.79 -23.35 -30.02
C PRO A 15 -62.63 -23.72 -31.02
N ASN A 16 -61.88 -24.74 -30.59
CA ASN A 16 -61.25 -25.82 -31.39
C ASN A 16 -60.37 -25.57 -32.61
N HIS A 17 -59.11 -26.02 -32.53
CA HIS A 17 -58.71 -27.20 -33.32
C HIS A 17 -57.42 -27.83 -32.75
N ALA A 18 -57.52 -29.13 -32.50
CA ALA A 18 -56.47 -30.04 -32.13
C ALA A 18 -55.60 -30.42 -33.34
N ALA A 19 -54.30 -30.60 -33.09
CA ALA A 19 -53.47 -31.54 -33.84
C ALA A 19 -52.35 -32.06 -32.93
N ALA A 20 -52.43 -33.35 -32.66
CA ALA A 20 -51.44 -34.14 -31.95
C ALA A 20 -50.23 -34.43 -32.88
N SER A 21 -49.03 -34.42 -32.33
CA SER A 21 -47.90 -35.18 -32.88
C SER A 21 -47.06 -35.71 -31.72
N GLY A 22 -46.89 -37.01 -31.72
CA GLY A 22 -46.30 -37.83 -30.67
C GLY A 22 -44.77 -37.79 -30.62
N PRO A 23 -44.16 -38.51 -29.67
CA PRO A 23 -42.74 -38.38 -29.32
C PRO A 23 -41.85 -39.13 -30.33
N GLY A 24 -40.75 -38.46 -30.76
CA GLY A 24 -39.67 -39.05 -31.52
C GLY A 24 -38.75 -39.91 -30.63
N PRO A 25 -38.05 -40.88 -31.17
CA PRO A 25 -37.40 -41.94 -30.40
C PRO A 25 -36.06 -41.50 -29.79
N GLU A 26 -35.86 -41.93 -28.55
CA GLU A 26 -34.56 -41.90 -27.85
C GLU A 26 -33.52 -42.77 -28.59
N LEU A 27 -32.39 -42.16 -28.97
CA LEU A 27 -31.20 -42.86 -29.44
C LEU A 27 -30.30 -43.25 -28.27
N THR A 28 -30.38 -44.52 -27.88
CA THR A 28 -29.49 -45.13 -26.90
C THR A 28 -28.13 -45.47 -27.52
N ARG A 29 -27.07 -45.34 -26.74
CA ARG A 29 -25.65 -45.56 -27.06
C ARG A 29 -25.25 -46.96 -27.53
N ARG A 30 -26.18 -47.84 -27.95
CA ARG A 30 -25.93 -49.26 -28.31
C ARG A 30 -26.11 -49.65 -29.79
N SER A 31 -26.38 -48.73 -30.69
CA SER A 31 -26.69 -49.06 -32.11
C SER A 31 -25.61 -48.66 -33.11
N PHE A 32 -24.39 -48.40 -32.70
CA PHE A 32 -23.30 -48.02 -33.67
C PHE A 32 -22.21 -49.08 -33.83
N LEU A 33 -22.49 -50.33 -33.57
CA LEU A 33 -21.56 -51.42 -33.85
C LEU A 33 -22.27 -52.57 -34.56
N LYS A 34 -22.60 -52.42 -35.84
CA LYS A 34 -22.77 -53.53 -36.80
C LYS A 34 -23.17 -52.97 -38.17
N ALA A 35 -22.23 -52.72 -39.02
CA ALA A 35 -22.34 -52.97 -40.48
C ALA A 35 -21.08 -52.45 -41.20
N GLY A 36 -20.41 -53.29 -41.94
CA GLY A 36 -19.63 -52.93 -43.12
C GLY A 36 -18.11 -53.12 -43.00
N GLY A 37 -17.66 -54.38 -43.15
CA GLY A 37 -16.29 -54.70 -43.52
C GLY A 37 -16.02 -54.27 -44.97
N GLY A 38 -14.82 -53.74 -45.23
CA GLY A 38 -14.32 -53.43 -46.55
C GLY A 38 -12.88 -52.89 -46.46
N ALA A 39 -11.94 -53.72 -46.88
CA ALA A 39 -10.52 -53.44 -46.85
C ALA A 39 -10.12 -52.24 -47.72
N LEU A 40 -9.35 -51.33 -47.20
CA LEU A 40 -8.38 -50.51 -47.94
C LEU A 40 -7.22 -50.19 -46.99
N ALA A 41 -6.09 -50.82 -47.22
CA ALA A 41 -4.83 -50.52 -46.56
C ALA A 41 -4.35 -49.11 -46.97
N GLY A 42 -4.60 -48.14 -46.15
CA GLY A 42 -4.04 -46.81 -46.22
C GLY A 42 -3.05 -46.62 -45.09
N VAL A 43 -1.80 -46.39 -45.43
CA VAL A 43 -0.71 -46.08 -44.51
C VAL A 43 -1.06 -44.78 -43.76
N TYR A 44 -1.66 -44.91 -42.55
CA TYR A 44 -1.73 -43.81 -41.61
C TYR A 44 -0.42 -43.84 -40.79
N ALA A 45 0.53 -43.01 -41.20
CA ALA A 45 1.59 -42.59 -40.31
C ALA A 45 0.92 -41.88 -39.10
N LEU A 46 0.77 -42.56 -37.98
CA LEU A 46 0.49 -41.95 -36.68
C LEU A 46 1.64 -40.98 -36.40
N ARG A 47 1.45 -39.72 -36.75
CA ARG A 47 2.15 -38.66 -36.04
C ARG A 47 1.70 -38.75 -34.56
N LEU A 48 2.47 -39.47 -33.77
CA LEU A 48 2.53 -39.21 -32.35
C LEU A 48 3.05 -37.77 -32.22
N GLY A 49 2.14 -36.80 -32.26
CA GLY A 49 2.38 -35.48 -31.79
C GLY A 49 2.68 -35.63 -30.31
N GLY A 50 3.97 -35.73 -29.96
CA GLY A 50 4.41 -35.54 -28.62
C GLY A 50 3.83 -34.20 -28.17
N CYS A 51 2.91 -34.20 -27.23
CA CYS A 51 2.70 -33.04 -26.37
C CYS A 51 4.09 -32.70 -25.86
N ALA A 52 4.73 -31.68 -26.41
CA ALA A 52 5.83 -31.04 -25.76
C ALA A 52 5.31 -30.74 -24.33
N PRO A 53 6.02 -31.10 -23.30
CA PRO A 53 5.63 -30.68 -21.96
C PRO A 53 5.41 -29.17 -22.08
N GLN A 54 4.20 -28.71 -21.78
CA GLN A 54 4.01 -27.29 -21.54
C GLN A 54 5.04 -26.96 -20.45
N GLU A 55 6.07 -26.18 -20.78
CA GLU A 55 6.97 -25.64 -19.78
C GLU A 55 6.04 -25.00 -18.75
N GLU A 56 5.97 -25.61 -17.59
CA GLU A 56 5.26 -25.05 -16.43
C GLU A 56 5.82 -23.65 -16.28
N LYS A 57 5.00 -22.65 -16.54
CA LYS A 57 5.42 -21.24 -16.56
C LYS A 57 5.98 -20.94 -15.18
N ARG A 58 7.31 -20.90 -15.07
CA ARG A 58 8.03 -20.75 -13.81
C ARG A 58 7.50 -19.50 -13.11
N ARG A 59 7.01 -19.63 -11.88
CA ARG A 59 6.54 -18.48 -11.09
C ARG A 59 7.70 -17.49 -10.94
N PRO A 60 7.50 -16.20 -11.23
CA PRO A 60 8.59 -15.23 -11.12
C PRO A 60 8.98 -15.02 -9.65
N ASN A 61 10.22 -14.67 -9.41
CA ASN A 61 10.63 -14.12 -8.13
C ASN A 61 9.93 -12.79 -7.87
N ILE A 62 9.79 -12.42 -6.61
CA ILE A 62 9.21 -11.13 -6.20
C ILE A 62 10.22 -10.41 -5.31
N LEU A 63 10.68 -9.24 -5.76
CA LEU A 63 11.47 -8.30 -4.98
C LEU A 63 10.61 -7.11 -4.58
N PHE A 64 10.32 -6.98 -3.29
CA PHE A 64 9.54 -5.89 -2.74
C PHE A 64 10.46 -4.89 -2.04
N LEU A 65 10.64 -3.72 -2.64
CA LEU A 65 11.41 -2.60 -2.13
C LEU A 65 10.46 -1.60 -1.47
N MET A 66 10.75 -1.21 -0.24
CA MET A 66 9.93 -0.27 0.50
C MET A 66 10.79 0.74 1.26
N ALA A 67 10.37 2.01 1.27
CA ALA A 67 10.98 3.06 2.05
C ALA A 67 9.92 3.73 2.93
N ASP A 68 10.24 4.04 4.20
CA ASP A 68 9.31 4.70 5.10
C ASP A 68 9.24 6.20 4.79
N GLN A 69 8.02 6.74 4.72
CA GLN A 69 7.78 8.18 4.56
C GLN A 69 8.30 8.77 3.24
N TYR A 70 8.28 7.98 2.14
CA TYR A 70 8.78 8.40 0.84
C TYR A 70 7.69 9.12 0.04
N ARG A 71 7.91 10.38 -0.28
CA ARG A 71 6.99 11.24 -1.05
C ARG A 71 6.83 10.76 -2.49
N TRP A 72 5.62 10.85 -3.02
CA TRP A 72 5.30 10.47 -4.40
C TRP A 72 6.12 11.22 -5.47
N ASP A 73 6.53 12.45 -5.18
CA ASP A 73 7.28 13.34 -6.07
C ASP A 73 8.78 13.40 -5.74
N ALA A 74 9.27 12.57 -4.82
CA ALA A 74 10.70 12.46 -4.51
C ALA A 74 11.42 11.43 -5.41
N LEU A 75 11.04 11.36 -6.69
CA LEU A 75 11.67 10.59 -7.77
C LEU A 75 12.17 11.55 -8.84
N GLY A 76 13.36 11.32 -9.40
CA GLY A 76 13.93 12.14 -10.49
C GLY A 76 13.02 12.18 -11.72
N SER A 77 12.33 11.09 -12.03
CA SER A 77 11.33 10.99 -13.11
C SER A 77 10.06 11.84 -12.88
N VAL A 78 9.87 12.40 -11.67
CA VAL A 78 8.76 13.28 -11.32
C VAL A 78 9.25 14.68 -11.00
N ASN A 79 10.33 14.80 -10.24
CA ASN A 79 10.97 16.04 -9.81
C ASN A 79 12.45 16.00 -10.18
N PRO A 80 12.87 16.73 -11.21
CA PRO A 80 14.24 16.64 -11.75
C PRO A 80 15.33 17.13 -10.77
N VAL A 81 14.96 17.81 -9.69
CA VAL A 81 15.90 18.18 -8.62
C VAL A 81 16.34 16.95 -7.83
N VAL A 82 15.47 15.96 -7.66
CA VAL A 82 15.75 14.74 -6.89
C VAL A 82 16.57 13.76 -7.72
N LYS A 83 17.59 13.15 -7.11
CA LYS A 83 18.53 12.26 -7.81
C LYS A 83 18.30 10.80 -7.42
N THR A 84 17.47 10.11 -8.23
CA THR A 84 17.09 8.70 -8.01
C THR A 84 17.25 7.85 -9.28
N PRO A 85 18.46 7.77 -9.86
CA PRO A 85 18.65 7.15 -11.17
C PRO A 85 18.28 5.67 -11.23
N GLN A 86 18.37 4.93 -10.12
CA GLN A 86 18.04 3.50 -10.09
C GLN A 86 16.52 3.27 -10.11
N LEU A 87 15.76 4.02 -9.29
CA LEU A 87 14.30 3.99 -9.29
C LEU A 87 13.72 4.59 -10.57
N ASP A 88 14.36 5.61 -11.15
CA ASP A 88 13.96 6.17 -12.44
C ASP A 88 14.16 5.16 -13.57
N SER A 89 15.27 4.41 -13.56
CA SER A 89 15.50 3.30 -14.50
C SER A 89 14.48 2.18 -14.30
N LEU A 90 14.10 1.87 -13.06
CA LEU A 90 13.05 0.90 -12.75
C LEU A 90 11.70 1.35 -13.33
N ALA A 91 11.33 2.61 -13.15
CA ALA A 91 10.11 3.20 -13.72
C ALA A 91 10.11 3.17 -15.25
N ALA A 92 11.25 3.47 -15.89
CA ALA A 92 11.39 3.48 -17.34
C ALA A 92 11.20 2.11 -17.99
N ARG A 93 11.47 1.01 -17.28
CA ARG A 93 11.27 -0.37 -17.77
C ARG A 93 10.01 -1.06 -17.22
N GLY A 94 9.28 -0.38 -16.34
CA GLY A 94 8.06 -0.86 -15.70
C GLY A 94 6.87 0.04 -15.94
N VAL A 95 5.91 0.02 -15.02
CA VAL A 95 4.79 0.95 -14.94
C VAL A 95 4.87 1.73 -13.65
N ARG A 96 4.70 3.04 -13.69
CA ARG A 96 4.59 3.90 -12.53
C ARG A 96 3.13 4.34 -12.35
N PHE A 97 2.53 4.03 -11.19
CA PHE A 97 1.19 4.47 -10.87
C PHE A 97 1.24 5.91 -10.35
N GLY A 98 0.80 6.83 -11.19
CA GLY A 98 0.90 8.26 -10.90
C GLY A 98 -0.01 8.74 -9.77
N ARG A 99 -0.98 7.93 -9.34
CA ARG A 99 -2.02 8.30 -8.37
C ARG A 99 -2.23 7.23 -7.29
N ALA A 100 -1.16 6.56 -6.90
CA ALA A 100 -1.21 5.59 -5.83
C ALA A 100 -1.36 6.28 -4.47
N THR A 101 -2.30 5.80 -3.65
CA THR A 101 -2.58 6.32 -2.31
C THR A 101 -2.51 5.23 -1.26
N VAL A 102 -2.17 5.64 -0.05
CA VAL A 102 -2.20 4.78 1.12
C VAL A 102 -3.61 4.73 1.70
N ASN A 103 -3.93 3.63 2.39
CA ASN A 103 -5.25 3.46 3.01
C ASN A 103 -5.34 4.08 4.42
N ALA A 104 -4.18 4.44 5.00
CA ALA A 104 -4.06 5.34 6.14
C ALA A 104 -2.70 6.06 6.08
N PRO A 105 -2.64 7.37 6.34
CA PRO A 105 -1.38 8.13 6.31
C PRO A 105 -0.57 7.97 7.61
N MET A 106 -0.27 6.72 7.96
CA MET A 106 0.49 6.32 9.17
C MET A 106 1.15 4.97 8.93
N CYS A 107 2.35 4.78 9.50
CA CYS A 107 3.16 3.59 9.26
C CYS A 107 2.43 2.29 9.58
N LEU A 108 1.96 2.12 10.82
CA LEU A 108 1.39 0.86 11.30
C LEU A 108 0.14 0.47 10.51
N PRO A 109 -0.95 1.27 10.46
CA PRO A 109 -2.17 0.88 9.77
C PRO A 109 -1.97 0.72 8.27
N SER A 110 -1.13 1.56 7.63
CA SER A 110 -0.82 1.42 6.20
C SER A 110 -0.11 0.10 5.87
N ARG A 111 0.91 -0.26 6.66
CA ARG A 111 1.66 -1.51 6.47
C ARG A 111 0.77 -2.72 6.70
N TYR A 112 -0.09 -2.72 7.73
CA TYR A 112 -1.06 -3.79 7.94
C TYR A 112 -2.06 -3.88 6.78
N SER A 113 -2.60 -2.75 6.31
CA SER A 113 -3.52 -2.72 5.18
C SER A 113 -2.90 -3.35 3.92
N MET A 114 -1.69 -2.91 3.56
CA MET A 114 -0.96 -3.42 2.40
C MET A 114 -0.64 -4.92 2.51
N MET A 115 -0.22 -5.39 3.70
CA MET A 115 0.19 -6.79 3.91
C MET A 115 -0.98 -7.74 4.09
N THR A 116 -2.15 -7.27 4.52
CA THR A 116 -3.35 -8.10 4.69
C THR A 116 -4.30 -8.02 3.51
N GLY A 117 -4.20 -6.99 2.67
CA GLY A 117 -5.17 -6.70 1.60
C GLY A 117 -6.51 -6.16 2.12
N LEU A 118 -6.56 -5.69 3.38
CA LEU A 118 -7.75 -5.17 4.04
C LEU A 118 -7.54 -3.72 4.49
N TYR A 119 -8.60 -2.94 4.58
CA TYR A 119 -8.50 -1.58 5.13
C TYR A 119 -8.17 -1.59 6.64
N PRO A 120 -7.56 -0.53 7.18
CA PRO A 120 -7.22 -0.41 8.60
C PRO A 120 -8.38 -0.72 9.55
N SER A 121 -9.59 -0.25 9.23
CA SER A 121 -10.81 -0.53 10.01
C SER A 121 -11.21 -2.00 9.96
N GLN A 122 -10.95 -2.72 8.86
CA GLN A 122 -11.21 -4.15 8.71
C GLN A 122 -10.19 -5.01 9.46
N VAL A 123 -8.92 -4.59 9.45
CA VAL A 123 -7.84 -5.25 10.22
C VAL A 123 -7.97 -4.99 11.71
N GLY A 124 -8.57 -3.85 12.08
CA GLY A 124 -8.63 -3.38 13.45
C GLY A 124 -7.39 -2.61 13.91
N VAL A 125 -6.46 -2.30 13.00
CA VAL A 125 -5.23 -1.52 13.27
C VAL A 125 -5.40 -0.12 12.69
N ARG A 126 -5.68 0.87 13.53
CA ARG A 126 -6.18 2.19 13.12
C ARG A 126 -5.22 3.35 13.35
N HIS A 127 -4.21 3.19 14.24
CA HIS A 127 -3.23 4.23 14.57
C HIS A 127 -1.93 3.64 15.10
N ASN A 128 -0.87 4.44 15.13
CA ASN A 128 0.48 3.99 15.48
C ASN A 128 0.67 3.59 16.95
N ALA A 129 -0.13 4.13 17.87
CA ALA A 129 -0.04 3.80 19.30
C ALA A 129 -0.88 2.56 19.70
N GLN A 130 -1.40 1.82 18.73
CA GLN A 130 -2.20 0.62 18.98
C GLN A 130 -1.31 -0.60 19.16
N MET A 131 -1.68 -1.50 20.08
CA MET A 131 -1.05 -2.81 20.17
C MET A 131 -1.24 -3.58 18.87
N CYS A 132 -0.18 -4.19 18.39
CA CYS A 132 -0.25 -5.03 17.19
C CYS A 132 -1.00 -6.32 17.50
N PRO A 133 -1.94 -6.76 16.64
CA PRO A 133 -2.60 -8.03 16.80
C PRO A 133 -1.60 -9.18 16.66
N THR A 134 -1.84 -10.29 17.36
CA THR A 134 -1.11 -11.54 17.13
C THR A 134 -1.48 -12.16 15.79
N ASP A 135 -0.75 -13.19 15.33
CA ASP A 135 -1.13 -13.89 14.09
C ASP A 135 -2.51 -14.55 14.18
N GLU A 136 -2.89 -14.99 15.39
CA GLU A 136 -4.19 -15.60 15.66
C GLU A 136 -5.34 -14.57 15.67
N ASP A 137 -5.01 -13.31 16.01
CA ASP A 137 -5.99 -12.21 16.06
C ASP A 137 -6.18 -11.51 14.70
N LEU A 138 -5.32 -11.78 13.72
CA LEU A 138 -5.48 -11.23 12.39
C LEU A 138 -6.67 -11.90 11.66
N PRO A 139 -7.53 -11.11 11.00
CA PRO A 139 -8.68 -11.68 10.29
C PRO A 139 -8.28 -12.52 9.07
N VAL A 140 -7.08 -12.32 8.54
CA VAL A 140 -6.55 -13.03 7.37
C VAL A 140 -5.03 -13.19 7.47
N PRO A 141 -4.44 -14.22 6.83
CA PRO A 141 -2.99 -14.34 6.69
C PRO A 141 -2.40 -13.14 5.93
N VAL A 142 -1.19 -12.72 6.32
CA VAL A 142 -0.45 -11.65 5.64
C VAL A 142 0.23 -12.15 4.36
N LEU A 143 0.66 -11.22 3.51
CA LEU A 143 1.27 -11.48 2.20
C LEU A 143 2.39 -12.54 2.24
N ALA A 144 3.34 -12.44 3.18
CA ALA A 144 4.44 -13.38 3.25
C ALA A 144 3.98 -14.81 3.62
N GLN A 145 2.96 -14.96 4.50
CA GLN A 145 2.36 -16.26 4.80
C GLN A 145 1.73 -16.87 3.55
N ARG A 146 0.93 -16.09 2.81
CA ARG A 146 0.28 -16.55 1.58
C ARG A 146 1.27 -16.93 0.48
N LEU A 147 2.33 -16.13 0.29
CA LEU A 147 3.35 -16.45 -0.69
C LEU A 147 4.18 -17.70 -0.29
N ARG A 148 4.43 -17.90 1.01
CA ARG A 148 5.06 -19.15 1.50
C ARG A 148 4.15 -20.35 1.20
N GLU A 149 2.86 -20.25 1.46
CA GLU A 149 1.87 -21.29 1.13
C GLU A 149 1.81 -21.55 -0.40
N ALA A 150 1.98 -20.51 -1.21
CA ALA A 150 2.12 -20.60 -2.66
C ALA A 150 3.50 -21.17 -3.11
N GLY A 151 4.37 -21.58 -2.21
CA GLY A 151 5.64 -22.24 -2.52
C GLY A 151 6.84 -21.31 -2.71
N TYR A 152 6.73 -20.04 -2.35
CA TYR A 152 7.88 -19.13 -2.32
C TYR A 152 8.75 -19.36 -1.08
N GLN A 153 10.07 -19.23 -1.23
CA GLN A 153 10.95 -18.98 -0.10
C GLN A 153 10.83 -17.50 0.29
N THR A 154 10.56 -17.22 1.56
CA THR A 154 10.23 -15.87 2.01
C THR A 154 11.34 -15.29 2.90
N ALA A 155 11.87 -14.13 2.51
CA ALA A 155 12.87 -13.39 3.25
C ALA A 155 12.44 -11.94 3.46
N GLY A 156 12.62 -11.42 4.68
CA GLY A 156 12.25 -10.05 5.03
C GLY A 156 13.35 -9.33 5.79
N PHE A 157 13.82 -8.20 5.26
CA PHE A 157 14.87 -7.39 5.85
C PHE A 157 14.40 -5.96 6.08
N GLY A 158 14.59 -5.46 7.31
CA GLY A 158 14.23 -4.11 7.70
C GLY A 158 12.82 -3.96 8.28
N LYS A 159 12.29 -2.75 8.22
CA LYS A 159 11.10 -2.33 8.95
C LYS A 159 9.81 -3.01 8.49
N THR A 160 9.16 -3.72 9.39
CA THR A 160 7.78 -4.21 9.21
C THR A 160 6.77 -3.44 10.06
N HIS A 161 7.22 -2.91 11.21
CA HIS A 161 6.42 -2.16 12.17
C HIS A 161 5.27 -2.99 12.75
N TRP A 162 5.55 -4.26 13.11
CA TRP A 162 4.52 -5.16 13.63
C TRP A 162 4.48 -5.25 15.16
N TYR A 163 5.36 -4.52 15.87
CA TYR A 163 5.60 -4.67 17.31
C TYR A 163 5.72 -3.34 18.04
N LEU A 164 4.67 -2.52 18.08
CA LEU A 164 4.69 -1.31 18.92
C LEU A 164 4.39 -1.56 20.39
N GLY A 165 3.67 -2.63 20.72
CA GLY A 165 3.29 -2.93 22.10
C GLY A 165 4.46 -3.23 23.05
N GLU A 166 5.65 -3.52 22.50
CA GLU A 166 6.86 -3.84 23.27
C GLU A 166 7.54 -2.62 23.86
N GLU A 167 7.51 -1.49 23.16
CA GLU A 167 8.10 -0.23 23.63
C GLU A 167 7.25 0.41 24.74
N LEU A 168 5.93 0.14 24.74
CA LEU A 168 4.97 0.73 25.66
C LEU A 168 4.75 -0.10 26.94
N ALA A 169 5.15 -1.37 26.97
CA ALA A 169 4.96 -2.26 28.10
C ALA A 169 6.18 -3.17 28.32
N PRO A 170 7.20 -2.72 29.05
CA PRO A 170 8.49 -3.41 29.20
C PRO A 170 8.42 -4.79 29.86
N ASN A 171 7.28 -5.22 30.39
CA ASN A 171 7.11 -6.47 31.13
C ASN A 171 6.08 -7.43 30.52
N VAL A 172 5.58 -7.16 29.32
CA VAL A 172 4.66 -8.08 28.64
C VAL A 172 5.45 -9.03 27.74
N PRO A 173 5.35 -10.36 27.94
CA PRO A 173 6.00 -11.32 27.04
C PRO A 173 5.42 -11.16 25.64
N VAL A 174 6.26 -10.79 24.68
CA VAL A 174 5.84 -10.67 23.30
C VAL A 174 5.88 -12.03 22.64
N LYS A 175 4.76 -12.44 22.07
CA LYS A 175 4.72 -13.53 21.10
C LYS A 175 5.25 -12.99 19.79
N THR A 176 6.51 -13.21 19.53
CA THR A 176 7.16 -12.82 18.28
C THR A 176 6.68 -13.72 17.15
N SER A 177 6.08 -13.13 16.14
CA SER A 177 5.71 -13.82 14.90
C SER A 177 6.58 -13.34 13.76
N THR A 178 7.07 -14.26 12.94
CA THR A 178 7.75 -13.93 11.67
C THR A 178 6.79 -13.49 10.59
N ARG A 179 5.47 -13.61 10.83
CA ARG A 179 4.41 -13.28 9.85
C ARG A 179 4.63 -13.94 8.49
N GLY A 180 5.19 -15.16 8.48
CA GLY A 180 5.43 -15.93 7.28
C GLY A 180 6.80 -15.73 6.63
N PHE A 181 7.66 -14.87 7.13
CA PHE A 181 9.05 -14.83 6.69
C PHE A 181 9.83 -16.00 7.29
N GLU A 182 10.51 -16.78 6.43
CA GLU A 182 11.39 -17.89 6.85
C GLU A 182 12.76 -17.36 7.26
N ILE A 183 13.20 -16.25 6.65
CA ILE A 183 14.46 -15.58 6.94
C ILE A 183 14.16 -14.12 7.28
N ARG A 184 14.72 -13.64 8.38
CA ARG A 184 14.40 -12.32 8.90
C ARG A 184 15.62 -11.63 9.50
N ALA A 185 15.86 -10.36 9.10
CA ALA A 185 16.74 -9.45 9.80
C ALA A 185 16.06 -8.07 9.89
N GLN A 186 16.07 -7.50 11.07
CA GLN A 186 15.57 -6.13 11.27
C GLN A 186 16.48 -5.41 12.25
N ARG A 187 16.48 -4.08 12.14
CA ARG A 187 17.06 -3.23 13.17
C ARG A 187 16.27 -3.45 14.46
N ASN A 188 16.96 -3.80 15.52
CA ASN A 188 16.34 -3.80 16.84
C ASN A 188 16.68 -2.47 17.52
N THR A 189 15.64 -1.72 17.89
CA THR A 189 15.80 -0.36 18.35
C THR A 189 16.46 -0.26 19.71
N ASP A 190 16.34 -1.26 20.62
CA ASP A 190 16.87 -1.11 21.98
C ASP A 190 17.30 -2.38 22.73
N ASP A 191 17.11 -3.60 22.19
CA ASP A 191 17.46 -4.83 22.90
C ASP A 191 18.28 -5.81 22.05
N PRO A 192 19.53 -6.12 22.45
CA PRO A 192 20.39 -7.08 21.76
C PRO A 192 19.89 -8.53 21.78
N GLY A 193 18.88 -8.85 22.59
CA GLY A 193 18.32 -10.19 22.74
C GLY A 193 17.04 -10.47 21.93
N ARG A 194 16.47 -9.48 21.28
CA ARG A 194 15.19 -9.63 20.56
C ARG A 194 15.38 -10.01 19.11
N VAL A 195 15.75 -11.25 18.87
CA VAL A 195 15.62 -11.88 17.55
C VAL A 195 14.36 -12.70 17.55
N GLU A 196 13.56 -12.58 16.50
CA GLU A 196 12.32 -13.34 16.37
C GLU A 196 12.62 -14.86 16.45
N PRO A 197 12.03 -15.62 17.40
CA PRO A 197 12.19 -17.05 17.44
C PRO A 197 11.63 -17.68 16.17
N GLY A 198 12.42 -18.49 15.48
CA GLY A 198 12.01 -19.26 14.31
C GLY A 198 12.40 -18.67 12.95
N ALA A 199 12.94 -17.46 12.88
CA ALA A 199 13.66 -17.03 11.68
C ALA A 199 14.98 -17.81 11.59
N ALA A 200 15.27 -18.41 10.45
CA ALA A 200 16.59 -18.97 10.21
C ALA A 200 17.61 -17.86 10.43
N GLN A 201 18.48 -18.07 11.43
CA GLN A 201 19.36 -17.03 11.94
C GLN A 201 20.39 -16.62 10.90
N MET A 202 20.11 -15.55 10.15
CA MET A 202 21.18 -14.79 9.54
C MET A 202 21.72 -13.82 10.61
N GLY A 203 22.57 -14.34 11.50
CA GLY A 203 23.36 -13.65 12.50
C GLY A 203 22.73 -12.50 13.28
N HIS A 204 22.98 -12.47 14.59
CA HIS A 204 22.68 -11.33 15.47
C HIS A 204 23.61 -10.11 15.20
N GLU A 205 24.13 -10.00 13.99
CA GLU A 205 25.07 -8.95 13.63
C GLU A 205 24.36 -7.63 13.45
N ARG A 206 24.83 -6.62 14.13
CA ARG A 206 24.42 -5.21 13.95
C ARG A 206 25.33 -4.54 12.93
N PRO A 207 24.88 -3.44 12.30
CA PRO A 207 25.80 -2.56 11.60
C PRO A 207 27.02 -2.25 12.47
N GLN A 208 28.20 -2.27 11.89
CA GLN A 208 29.45 -2.04 12.63
C GLN A 208 29.39 -0.73 13.44
N ASP A 209 28.76 0.30 12.88
CA ASP A 209 28.64 1.64 13.44
C ASP A 209 27.29 1.91 14.13
N TYR A 210 26.50 0.85 14.41
CA TYR A 210 25.18 0.99 15.02
C TYR A 210 25.17 1.83 16.32
N ALA A 211 26.18 1.66 17.17
CA ALA A 211 26.28 2.40 18.42
C ALA A 211 26.49 3.90 18.19
N ALA A 212 27.32 4.27 17.19
CA ALA A 212 27.53 5.65 16.80
C ALA A 212 26.26 6.25 16.20
N LEU A 213 25.61 5.55 15.27
CA LEU A 213 24.35 5.97 14.65
C LEU A 213 23.22 6.14 15.68
N ALA A 214 23.11 5.21 16.63
CA ALA A 214 22.14 5.29 17.71
C ALA A 214 22.43 6.48 18.67
N ALA A 215 23.70 6.78 18.92
CA ALA A 215 24.08 7.93 19.73
C ALA A 215 23.74 9.27 19.05
N GLU A 216 23.95 9.38 17.74
CA GLU A 216 23.57 10.55 16.94
C GLU A 216 22.05 10.78 16.91
N THR A 217 21.24 9.70 16.79
CA THR A 217 19.79 9.80 16.63
C THR A 217 19.04 9.83 17.97
N ARG A 218 19.64 9.34 19.07
CA ARG A 218 19.02 9.30 20.41
C ARG A 218 18.41 10.64 20.88
N PRO A 219 19.04 11.81 20.67
CA PRO A 219 18.45 13.10 21.09
C PRO A 219 17.12 13.43 20.42
N TYR A 220 16.79 12.78 19.31
CA TYR A 220 15.61 13.06 18.50
C TYR A 220 14.43 12.12 18.82
N GLY A 221 14.65 11.11 19.65
CA GLY A 221 13.60 10.17 20.08
C GLY A 221 12.96 9.41 18.91
N SER A 222 11.63 9.45 18.84
CA SER A 222 10.85 8.80 17.76
C SER A 222 11.01 9.43 16.36
N GLY A 223 11.79 10.49 16.23
CA GLY A 223 11.95 11.22 14.96
C GLY A 223 10.84 12.22 14.64
N GLU A 224 9.83 12.37 15.52
CA GLU A 224 8.69 13.30 15.31
C GLU A 224 8.93 14.68 15.96
N THR A 225 10.16 15.16 16.01
CA THR A 225 10.53 16.45 16.59
C THR A 225 10.98 17.44 15.52
N VAL A 226 10.83 18.72 15.78
CA VAL A 226 11.34 19.80 14.88
C VAL A 226 12.82 19.62 14.59
N ALA A 227 13.63 19.28 15.60
CA ALA A 227 15.05 19.06 15.43
C ALA A 227 15.36 17.89 14.47
N ALA A 228 14.58 16.82 14.55
CA ALA A 228 14.70 15.66 13.64
C ALA A 228 14.45 16.04 12.18
N TYR A 229 13.49 16.92 11.91
CA TYR A 229 13.18 17.41 10.57
C TYR A 229 14.14 18.51 10.07
N LYS A 230 14.77 19.26 10.95
CA LYS A 230 15.93 20.09 10.56
C LYS A 230 17.08 19.24 10.04
N GLY A 231 17.27 18.09 10.66
CA GLY A 231 18.26 17.11 10.26
C GLY A 231 19.71 17.58 10.46
N PHE A 232 20.65 16.73 10.07
CA PHE A 232 22.10 16.99 10.14
C PHE A 232 22.85 16.03 9.22
N THR A 233 24.12 16.31 8.95
CA THR A 233 25.02 15.36 8.28
C THR A 233 25.55 14.38 9.32
N SER A 234 25.38 13.09 9.11
CA SER A 234 25.89 12.03 9.99
C SER A 234 27.42 12.00 9.98
N SER A 235 28.02 11.63 11.10
CA SER A 235 29.46 11.32 11.16
C SER A 235 29.75 9.86 10.76
N VAL A 236 28.70 9.02 10.68
CA VAL A 236 28.80 7.63 10.27
C VAL A 236 28.89 7.54 8.74
N PRO A 237 29.86 6.82 8.19
CA PRO A 237 29.99 6.67 6.74
C PRO A 237 28.79 5.92 6.15
N PRO A 238 28.50 6.08 4.83
CA PRO A 238 27.31 5.51 4.19
C PRO A 238 27.14 4.00 4.39
N GLU A 239 28.23 3.26 4.39
CA GLU A 239 28.28 1.79 4.62
C GLU A 239 27.97 1.38 6.06
N GLY A 240 28.10 2.29 7.02
CA GLY A 240 27.80 2.05 8.43
C GLY A 240 26.32 2.28 8.79
N HIS A 241 25.52 2.80 7.87
CA HIS A 241 24.09 3.02 8.10
C HIS A 241 23.27 1.72 8.02
N THR A 242 22.14 1.71 8.70
CA THR A 242 21.24 0.55 8.79
C THR A 242 20.80 0.05 7.41
N GLU A 243 20.50 0.95 6.48
CA GLU A 243 20.04 0.61 5.12
C GLU A 243 21.11 -0.12 4.31
N ALA A 244 22.40 0.26 4.48
CA ALA A 244 23.51 -0.48 3.85
C ALA A 244 23.62 -1.89 4.41
N TRP A 245 23.56 -2.06 5.73
CA TRP A 245 23.59 -3.35 6.39
C TRP A 245 22.41 -4.24 5.96
N LEU A 246 21.18 -3.69 5.88
CA LEU A 246 20.00 -4.42 5.40
C LEU A 246 20.16 -4.85 3.94
N THR A 247 20.77 -4.00 3.13
CA THR A 247 21.10 -4.31 1.74
C THR A 247 22.11 -5.45 1.65
N ASP A 248 23.14 -5.44 2.51
CA ASP A 248 24.11 -6.54 2.59
C ASP A 248 23.44 -7.86 2.95
N LYS A 249 22.51 -7.85 3.93
CA LYS A 249 21.72 -9.04 4.30
C LYS A 249 20.84 -9.53 3.14
N ALA A 250 20.23 -8.63 2.39
CA ALA A 250 19.50 -9.00 1.18
C ALA A 250 20.39 -9.63 0.11
N LEU A 251 21.60 -9.08 -0.10
CA LEU A 251 22.58 -9.64 -1.04
C LEU A 251 23.16 -10.96 -0.59
N GLU A 252 23.40 -11.18 0.72
CA GLU A 252 23.78 -12.47 1.29
C GLU A 252 22.72 -13.54 1.02
N PHE A 253 21.43 -13.21 1.26
CA PHE A 253 20.31 -14.10 0.94
C PHE A 253 20.29 -14.44 -0.56
N LEU A 254 20.35 -13.45 -1.41
CA LEU A 254 20.33 -13.63 -2.87
C LEU A 254 21.53 -14.45 -3.36
N GLY A 255 22.73 -14.26 -2.76
CA GLY A 255 23.98 -14.90 -3.18
C GLY A 255 24.16 -16.34 -2.73
N GLY A 256 23.56 -16.76 -1.62
CA GLY A 256 23.81 -18.09 -1.05
C GLY A 256 22.73 -18.60 -0.08
N GLY A 257 21.76 -17.76 0.31
CA GLY A 257 20.68 -18.15 1.23
C GLY A 257 19.43 -18.69 0.55
N ARG A 258 19.41 -18.75 -0.78
CA ARG A 258 18.24 -19.22 -1.56
C ARG A 258 18.22 -20.74 -1.70
N GLU A 259 17.02 -21.30 -1.64
CA GLU A 259 16.77 -22.69 -2.04
C GLU A 259 16.75 -22.79 -3.57
N GLU A 260 17.56 -23.69 -4.11
CA GLU A 260 17.65 -23.88 -5.56
C GLU A 260 16.32 -24.37 -6.14
N GLY A 261 15.92 -23.77 -7.26
CA GLY A 261 14.69 -24.13 -7.98
C GLY A 261 13.39 -23.56 -7.39
N LYS A 262 13.44 -22.90 -6.23
CA LYS A 262 12.29 -22.29 -5.58
C LYS A 262 12.23 -20.78 -5.89
N PRO A 263 11.08 -20.20 -6.26
CA PRO A 263 10.96 -18.75 -6.37
C PRO A 263 11.10 -18.09 -5.01
N PHE A 264 11.67 -16.90 -4.94
CA PHE A 264 11.76 -16.14 -3.70
C PHE A 264 10.78 -14.98 -3.64
N PHE A 265 10.34 -14.66 -2.43
CA PHE A 265 9.76 -13.38 -2.05
C PHE A 265 10.74 -12.68 -1.10
N LEU A 266 11.36 -11.61 -1.59
CA LEU A 266 12.29 -10.80 -0.82
C LEU A 266 11.66 -9.43 -0.54
N TYR A 267 11.40 -9.14 0.73
CA TYR A 267 10.94 -7.85 1.23
C TYR A 267 12.13 -7.11 1.84
N LEU A 268 12.48 -5.95 1.27
CA LEU A 268 13.55 -5.07 1.75
C LEU A 268 12.93 -3.71 2.05
N SER A 269 12.88 -3.33 3.33
CA SER A 269 12.20 -2.13 3.81
C SER A 269 13.11 -1.28 4.68
N PHE A 270 13.33 -0.05 4.26
CA PHE A 270 14.19 0.91 4.94
C PHE A 270 13.39 1.84 5.86
N ASP A 271 14.06 2.35 6.90
CA ASP A 271 13.54 3.43 7.74
C ASP A 271 13.65 4.78 7.02
N TYR A 272 14.72 5.01 6.23
CA TYR A 272 14.85 6.24 5.47
C TYR A 272 13.85 6.29 4.28
N PRO A 273 13.43 7.52 3.92
CA PRO A 273 13.80 8.84 4.41
C PRO A 273 13.04 9.36 5.64
N HIS A 274 12.42 8.50 6.48
CA HIS A 274 11.78 8.92 7.74
C HIS A 274 12.75 9.70 8.64
N ALA A 275 12.27 10.75 9.30
CA ALA A 275 13.08 11.53 10.24
C ALA A 275 13.61 10.67 11.42
N PRO A 276 14.75 11.00 12.03
CA PRO A 276 15.55 12.20 11.80
C PRO A 276 16.27 12.20 10.45
N PHE A 277 16.37 13.39 9.83
CA PHE A 277 17.05 13.55 8.54
C PHE A 277 18.57 13.59 8.71
N ASN A 278 19.15 12.50 9.21
CA ASN A 278 20.59 12.33 9.41
C ASN A 278 21.22 11.74 8.14
N VAL A 279 21.70 12.63 7.29
CA VAL A 279 22.17 12.29 5.95
C VAL A 279 23.57 11.68 6.00
N PRO A 280 23.81 10.50 5.39
CA PRO A 280 25.15 9.96 5.25
C PRO A 280 26.08 10.95 4.52
N PRO A 281 27.38 11.03 4.90
CA PRO A 281 28.33 11.96 4.29
C PRO A 281 28.38 11.84 2.75
N GLY A 282 28.51 12.97 2.08
CA GLY A 282 28.63 13.06 0.62
C GLY A 282 27.30 13.21 -0.13
N TYR A 283 26.16 12.82 0.44
CA TYR A 283 24.87 12.89 -0.26
C TYR A 283 24.32 14.33 -0.32
N GLU A 284 24.49 15.15 0.73
CA GLU A 284 24.10 16.56 0.71
C GLU A 284 24.85 17.34 -0.38
N ALA A 285 26.15 17.04 -0.56
CA ALA A 285 27.02 17.72 -1.54
C ALA A 285 26.57 17.49 -3.00
N SER A 286 25.68 16.55 -3.24
CA SER A 286 25.10 16.31 -4.57
C SER A 286 24.06 17.35 -4.97
N TYR A 287 23.61 18.20 -4.05
CA TYR A 287 22.51 19.14 -4.23
C TYR A 287 23.00 20.58 -4.07
N ASP A 288 22.47 21.47 -4.92
CA ASP A 288 22.60 22.90 -4.72
C ASP A 288 21.38 23.42 -3.94
N LEU A 289 21.62 24.09 -2.82
CA LEU A 289 20.54 24.62 -1.97
C LEU A 289 19.65 25.64 -2.72
N GLU A 290 20.20 26.35 -3.67
CA GLU A 290 19.46 27.36 -4.46
C GLU A 290 18.51 26.69 -5.47
N GLU A 291 18.77 25.47 -5.90
CA GLU A 291 17.87 24.68 -6.73
C GLU A 291 16.69 24.07 -5.94
N ILE A 292 16.80 23.99 -4.60
CA ILE A 292 15.74 23.47 -3.76
C ILE A 292 14.62 24.52 -3.64
N PRO A 293 13.39 24.25 -4.12
CA PRO A 293 12.30 25.19 -3.96
C PRO A 293 11.98 25.39 -2.47
N PRO A 294 11.62 26.61 -2.05
CA PRO A 294 11.08 26.79 -0.71
C PRO A 294 9.75 26.03 -0.59
N PRO A 295 9.38 25.57 0.62
CA PRO A 295 8.04 25.05 0.84
C PRO A 295 6.99 26.03 0.33
N PRO A 296 5.91 25.55 -0.31
CA PRO A 296 4.87 26.42 -0.88
C PRO A 296 4.27 27.33 0.19
N GLU A 297 4.12 28.61 -0.14
CA GLU A 297 3.41 29.54 0.73
C GLU A 297 1.93 29.17 0.80
N VAL A 298 1.38 29.22 1.99
CA VAL A 298 -0.05 29.07 2.22
C VAL A 298 -0.70 30.45 2.14
N PRO A 299 -1.64 30.70 1.23
CA PRO A 299 -2.30 31.99 1.12
C PRO A 299 -2.93 32.44 2.43
N ALA A 300 -2.97 33.75 2.65
CA ALA A 300 -3.69 34.33 3.78
C ALA A 300 -5.18 33.97 3.67
N GLY A 301 -5.74 33.38 4.72
CA GLY A 301 -7.14 32.95 4.75
C GLY A 301 -7.40 31.53 4.22
N ALA A 302 -6.38 30.78 3.76
CA ALA A 302 -6.53 29.37 3.51
C ALA A 302 -6.88 28.64 4.82
N THR A 303 -7.96 27.87 4.80
CA THR A 303 -8.32 27.02 5.93
C THR A 303 -7.28 25.92 6.06
N LEU A 304 -6.60 25.92 7.18
CA LEU A 304 -5.62 24.91 7.54
C LEU A 304 -6.26 23.81 8.42
N ASP A 305 -7.59 23.75 8.41
CA ASP A 305 -8.40 23.01 9.36
C ASP A 305 -8.53 21.53 9.00
N GLY A 306 -7.50 20.89 8.61
CA GLY A 306 -7.53 19.44 8.57
C GLY A 306 -7.64 18.84 9.97
N HIS A 307 -7.91 17.57 10.03
CA HIS A 307 -8.10 16.71 11.20
C HIS A 307 -6.97 16.75 12.26
N ALA A 308 -5.97 17.56 12.11
CA ALA A 308 -4.68 17.49 12.80
C ALA A 308 -4.51 18.44 13.98
N GLY A 309 -5.41 18.52 14.91
CA GLY A 309 -5.38 19.25 16.19
C GLY A 309 -4.03 19.63 16.80
N GLY A 310 -3.56 18.94 17.83
CA GLY A 310 -2.37 19.34 18.61
C GLY A 310 -1.02 19.34 17.88
N GLU A 311 -0.86 18.47 16.89
CA GLU A 311 0.37 18.37 16.07
C GLU A 311 0.63 19.64 15.23
N TRP A 312 -0.44 20.35 14.88
CA TRP A 312 -0.41 21.53 14.04
C TRP A 312 0.39 22.70 14.65
N LYS A 313 0.18 22.99 15.93
CA LYS A 313 0.81 24.14 16.61
C LYS A 313 2.33 24.06 16.59
N ARG A 314 2.89 22.87 16.75
CA ARG A 314 4.33 22.63 16.71
C ARG A 314 4.94 23.01 15.36
N TRP A 315 4.27 22.63 14.27
CA TRP A 315 4.75 22.94 12.92
C TRP A 315 4.56 24.40 12.54
N GLU A 316 3.45 25.03 12.95
CA GLU A 316 3.25 26.47 12.78
C GLU A 316 4.31 27.29 13.51
N GLU A 317 4.66 26.89 14.72
CA GLU A 317 5.72 27.51 15.50
C GLU A 317 7.06 27.36 14.78
N TRP A 318 7.40 26.16 14.35
CA TRP A 318 8.62 25.93 13.58
C TRP A 318 8.67 26.72 12.27
N MET A 319 7.58 26.79 11.51
CA MET A 319 7.52 27.59 10.29
C MET A 319 7.69 29.08 10.55
N ARG A 320 7.25 29.55 11.71
CA ARG A 320 7.46 30.94 12.13
C ARG A 320 8.88 31.22 12.59
N GLU A 321 9.52 30.27 13.25
CA GLU A 321 10.84 30.42 13.89
C GLU A 321 12.00 30.10 12.94
N THR A 322 11.73 29.46 11.82
CA THR A 322 12.77 29.09 10.84
C THR A 322 12.80 30.04 9.65
N SER A 323 14.01 30.27 9.16
CA SER A 323 14.24 30.97 7.90
C SER A 323 13.86 30.10 6.69
N VAL A 324 13.68 30.73 5.53
CA VAL A 324 13.48 30.02 4.26
C VAL A 324 14.66 29.09 3.97
N GLN A 325 15.90 29.52 4.27
CA GLN A 325 17.11 28.71 4.07
C GLN A 325 17.11 27.44 4.93
N GLU A 326 16.72 27.53 6.21
CA GLU A 326 16.62 26.35 7.08
C GLU A 326 15.58 25.35 6.57
N ARG A 327 14.45 25.83 6.05
CA ARG A 327 13.41 24.96 5.46
C ARG A 327 13.87 24.31 4.15
N ARG A 328 14.57 25.07 3.28
CA ARG A 328 15.23 24.51 2.08
C ARG A 328 16.25 23.44 2.46
N MET A 329 17.05 23.67 3.50
CA MET A 329 18.03 22.69 3.98
C MET A 329 17.35 21.40 4.47
N SER A 330 16.21 21.47 5.17
CA SER A 330 15.44 20.30 5.55
C SER A 330 14.97 19.50 4.32
N THR A 331 14.48 20.20 3.29
CA THR A 331 14.06 19.58 2.03
C THR A 331 15.25 18.94 1.29
N LEU A 332 16.39 19.64 1.23
CA LEU A 332 17.62 19.10 0.64
C LEU A 332 18.04 17.80 1.33
N ARG A 333 18.05 17.79 2.66
CA ARG A 333 18.41 16.60 3.45
C ARG A 333 17.47 15.44 3.21
N TYR A 334 16.19 15.71 3.10
CA TYR A 334 15.20 14.68 2.73
C TYR A 334 15.48 14.11 1.32
N TYR A 335 15.78 14.96 0.32
CA TYR A 335 16.14 14.50 -1.02
C TYR A 335 17.46 13.74 -1.04
N ALA A 336 18.43 14.15 -0.24
CA ALA A 336 19.70 13.44 -0.08
C ALA A 336 19.51 12.03 0.53
N LEU A 337 18.57 11.88 1.49
CA LEU A 337 18.18 10.58 2.01
C LEU A 337 17.47 9.72 0.94
N CYS A 338 16.62 10.32 0.10
CA CYS A 338 16.02 9.62 -1.03
C CYS A 338 17.08 9.11 -2.01
N SER A 339 18.12 9.90 -2.28
CA SER A 339 19.26 9.47 -3.12
C SER A 339 20.07 8.35 -2.48
N TYR A 340 20.24 8.36 -1.15
CA TYR A 340 20.90 7.28 -0.44
C TYR A 340 20.08 5.97 -0.50
N VAL A 341 18.76 6.06 -0.30
CA VAL A 341 17.83 4.93 -0.46
C VAL A 341 17.90 4.36 -1.88
N ASP A 342 17.87 5.23 -2.90
CA ASP A 342 18.02 4.84 -4.30
C ASP A 342 19.32 4.08 -4.57
N ALA A 343 20.45 4.58 -4.02
CA ALA A 343 21.74 3.93 -4.16
C ALA A 343 21.77 2.52 -3.54
N GLN A 344 21.13 2.33 -2.36
CA GLN A 344 21.05 1.03 -1.71
C GLN A 344 20.15 0.05 -2.48
N PHE A 345 18.98 0.47 -2.91
CA PHE A 345 18.13 -0.35 -3.79
C PHE A 345 18.82 -0.69 -5.11
N GLY A 346 19.58 0.27 -5.66
CA GLY A 346 20.38 0.06 -6.86
C GLY A 346 21.40 -1.07 -6.74
N ARG A 347 21.94 -1.35 -5.54
CA ARG A 347 22.84 -2.49 -5.31
C ARG A 347 22.14 -3.82 -5.54
N VAL A 348 20.90 -3.94 -5.04
CA VAL A 348 20.08 -5.15 -5.23
C VAL A 348 19.62 -5.30 -6.68
N LEU A 349 19.19 -4.19 -7.32
CA LEU A 349 18.76 -4.20 -8.72
C LEU A 349 19.91 -4.61 -9.66
N ARG A 350 21.12 -4.08 -9.45
CA ARG A 350 22.32 -4.48 -10.19
C ARG A 350 22.67 -5.96 -10.00
N TRP A 351 22.50 -6.48 -8.77
CA TRP A 351 22.73 -7.91 -8.52
C TRP A 351 21.81 -8.78 -9.40
N LEU A 352 20.51 -8.41 -9.55
CA LEU A 352 19.60 -9.12 -10.45
C LEU A 352 20.01 -9.00 -11.93
N GLU A 353 20.51 -7.83 -12.35
CA GLU A 353 21.00 -7.60 -13.71
C GLU A 353 22.25 -8.44 -14.01
N ASP A 354 23.26 -8.41 -13.14
CA ASP A 354 24.51 -9.15 -13.27
C ASP A 354 24.32 -10.67 -13.31
N ARG A 355 23.24 -11.16 -12.70
CA ARG A 355 22.87 -12.58 -12.68
C ARG A 355 21.86 -12.98 -13.75
N GLY A 356 21.39 -12.04 -14.57
CA GLY A 356 20.38 -12.27 -15.59
C GLY A 356 19.01 -12.64 -15.03
N GLU A 357 18.72 -12.30 -13.77
CA GLU A 357 17.47 -12.64 -13.09
C GLU A 357 16.38 -11.58 -13.28
N THR A 358 16.68 -10.43 -13.87
CA THR A 358 15.71 -9.36 -14.13
C THR A 358 14.50 -9.86 -14.94
N GLY A 359 14.75 -10.74 -15.93
CA GLY A 359 13.69 -11.33 -16.76
C GLY A 359 12.76 -12.30 -16.04
N ASN A 360 13.12 -12.74 -14.82
CA ASN A 360 12.32 -13.66 -14.01
C ASN A 360 11.95 -13.08 -12.63
N THR A 361 12.09 -11.78 -12.43
CA THR A 361 11.79 -11.12 -11.15
C THR A 361 10.82 -9.97 -11.36
N LEU A 362 9.67 -10.01 -10.67
CA LEU A 362 8.83 -8.84 -10.48
C LEU A 362 9.44 -7.99 -9.38
N VAL A 363 9.76 -6.74 -9.68
CA VAL A 363 10.19 -5.74 -8.71
C VAL A 363 9.04 -4.79 -8.44
N ILE A 364 8.73 -4.55 -7.18
CA ILE A 364 7.81 -3.52 -6.73
C ILE A 364 8.55 -2.54 -5.83
N PHE A 365 8.33 -1.23 -6.02
CA PHE A 365 8.80 -0.18 -5.12
C PHE A 365 7.62 0.68 -4.67
N THR A 366 7.53 0.93 -3.36
CA THR A 366 6.52 1.81 -2.77
C THR A 366 6.96 2.37 -1.41
N SER A 367 6.07 3.15 -0.77
CA SER A 367 6.20 3.67 0.59
C SER A 367 4.93 3.39 1.39
N ASP A 368 5.04 3.38 2.72
CA ASP A 368 3.89 3.22 3.61
C ASP A 368 3.05 4.49 3.77
N HIS A 369 3.63 5.67 3.61
CA HIS A 369 2.97 6.97 3.53
C HIS A 369 3.95 8.00 2.96
N GLY A 370 3.43 9.18 2.65
CA GLY A 370 4.24 10.31 2.19
C GLY A 370 4.79 11.16 3.35
N GLU A 371 5.20 12.37 2.98
CA GLU A 371 5.76 13.42 3.84
C GLU A 371 5.25 14.78 3.37
N MET A 372 4.79 15.63 4.28
CA MET A 372 4.30 16.96 3.95
C MET A 372 5.40 17.94 3.53
N LEU A 373 6.61 17.76 4.04
CA LEU A 373 7.84 18.49 3.65
C LEU A 373 7.66 20.02 3.58
N GLY A 374 6.92 20.59 4.53
CA GLY A 374 6.62 22.02 4.61
C GLY A 374 5.36 22.46 3.85
N GLU A 375 4.75 21.61 3.04
CA GLU A 375 3.46 21.91 2.42
C GLU A 375 2.40 22.16 3.48
N ARG A 376 1.54 23.16 3.23
CA ARG A 376 0.51 23.59 4.18
C ARG A 376 1.07 23.87 5.59
N ARG A 377 2.33 24.33 5.68
CA ARG A 377 3.08 24.59 6.90
C ARG A 377 3.24 23.35 7.78
N ARG A 378 3.37 22.17 7.19
CA ARG A 378 3.48 20.89 7.89
C ARG A 378 4.68 20.09 7.46
N PHE A 379 5.19 19.32 8.37
CA PHE A 379 6.06 18.18 8.14
C PHE A 379 5.37 16.92 8.65
N SER A 380 5.97 15.77 8.38
CA SER A 380 5.42 14.49 8.76
C SER A 380 4.16 14.11 7.95
N LYS A 381 3.34 13.28 8.49
CA LYS A 381 2.13 12.66 7.96
C LYS A 381 0.92 13.04 8.84
N TYR A 382 -0.02 12.14 9.07
CA TYR A 382 -1.22 12.32 9.90
C TYR A 382 -2.23 13.33 9.33
N CYS A 383 -2.35 13.39 8.02
CA CYS A 383 -3.36 14.17 7.33
C CYS A 383 -3.69 13.54 5.97
N LEU A 384 -4.81 13.94 5.37
CA LEU A 384 -5.29 13.34 4.12
C LEU A 384 -4.94 14.18 2.87
N TYR A 385 -3.92 15.05 2.98
CA TYR A 385 -3.36 15.80 1.83
C TYR A 385 -2.44 14.95 0.97
N GLU A 386 -2.30 15.32 -0.32
CA GLU A 386 -1.50 14.58 -1.31
C GLU A 386 -0.07 14.30 -0.83
N GLY A 387 0.58 15.27 -0.16
CA GLY A 387 1.92 15.07 0.41
C GLY A 387 2.01 13.88 1.38
N SER A 388 0.94 13.62 2.13
CA SER A 388 0.88 12.57 3.14
C SER A 388 0.30 11.24 2.63
N VAL A 389 -0.76 11.29 1.78
CA VAL A 389 -1.46 10.07 1.34
C VAL A 389 -0.95 9.50 0.04
N ARG A 390 -0.36 10.30 -0.84
CA ARG A 390 0.14 9.84 -2.13
C ARG A 390 1.57 9.36 -2.01
N VAL A 391 1.85 8.19 -2.59
CA VAL A 391 3.15 7.51 -2.51
C VAL A 391 3.64 7.08 -3.89
N PRO A 392 4.95 6.86 -4.08
CA PRO A 392 5.42 6.21 -5.28
C PRO A 392 4.92 4.77 -5.32
N LEU A 393 4.57 4.29 -6.49
CA LEU A 393 4.29 2.88 -6.74
C LEU A 393 4.78 2.54 -8.15
N ILE A 394 5.79 1.67 -8.21
CA ILE A 394 6.43 1.23 -9.46
C ILE A 394 6.42 -0.29 -9.48
N LEU A 395 5.98 -0.87 -10.57
CA LEU A 395 6.07 -2.31 -10.84
C LEU A 395 6.89 -2.53 -12.12
N ALA A 396 7.90 -3.40 -12.06
CA ALA A 396 8.71 -3.75 -13.23
C ALA A 396 9.03 -5.24 -13.24
N GLY A 397 9.03 -5.86 -14.41
CA GLY A 397 9.35 -7.27 -14.56
C GLY A 397 8.47 -8.00 -15.58
N PRO A 398 8.58 -9.34 -15.65
CA PRO A 398 7.94 -10.15 -16.69
C PRO A 398 6.41 -10.12 -16.64
N ALA A 399 5.83 -9.89 -15.45
CA ALA A 399 4.37 -9.85 -15.29
C ALA A 399 3.73 -8.56 -15.84
N ILE A 400 4.53 -7.51 -16.15
CA ILE A 400 3.99 -6.24 -16.64
C ILE A 400 3.63 -6.38 -18.12
N PRO A 401 2.37 -6.11 -18.50
CA PRO A 401 1.96 -6.07 -19.90
C PRO A 401 2.84 -5.14 -20.72
N GLU A 402 3.21 -5.55 -21.94
CA GLU A 402 4.13 -4.79 -22.79
C GLU A 402 3.65 -3.35 -23.02
N GLY A 403 2.35 -3.15 -23.22
CA GLY A 403 1.75 -1.83 -23.45
C GLY A 403 1.78 -0.90 -22.24
N LEU A 404 2.10 -1.40 -21.02
CA LEU A 404 2.25 -0.59 -19.82
C LEU A 404 3.71 -0.25 -19.49
N ARG A 405 4.68 -0.91 -20.13
CA ARG A 405 6.11 -0.69 -19.86
C ARG A 405 6.55 0.70 -20.29
N GLY A 406 7.28 1.39 -19.41
CA GLY A 406 7.73 2.76 -19.63
C GLY A 406 6.62 3.80 -19.56
N THR A 407 5.44 3.45 -19.06
CA THR A 407 4.30 4.36 -18.97
C THR A 407 4.00 4.81 -17.55
N VAL A 408 3.23 5.88 -17.46
CA VAL A 408 2.58 6.33 -16.21
C VAL A 408 1.11 5.97 -16.29
N ASP A 409 0.66 5.16 -15.35
CA ASP A 409 -0.75 4.85 -15.17
C ASP A 409 -1.37 5.83 -14.18
N ASP A 410 -2.25 6.70 -14.66
CA ASP A 410 -2.92 7.73 -13.86
C ASP A 410 -4.29 7.28 -13.32
N ARG A 411 -4.61 6.00 -13.40
CA ARG A 411 -5.80 5.45 -12.72
C ARG A 411 -5.60 5.53 -11.20
N PRO A 412 -6.68 5.74 -10.41
CA PRO A 412 -6.61 5.58 -8.96
C PRO A 412 -6.09 4.19 -8.59
N ALA A 413 -5.12 4.14 -7.69
CA ALA A 413 -4.55 2.90 -7.14
C ALA A 413 -4.40 3.04 -5.63
N GLU A 414 -4.46 1.93 -4.91
CA GLU A 414 -4.32 1.89 -3.46
C GLU A 414 -3.28 0.86 -3.03
N LEU A 415 -2.67 1.05 -1.86
CA LEU A 415 -1.73 0.03 -1.36
C LEU A 415 -2.41 -1.30 -1.00
N VAL A 416 -3.69 -1.30 -0.70
CA VAL A 416 -4.47 -2.53 -0.50
C VAL A 416 -4.54 -3.39 -1.79
N ASP A 417 -4.28 -2.81 -2.96
CA ASP A 417 -4.21 -3.51 -4.25
C ASP A 417 -2.92 -4.32 -4.44
N VAL A 418 -1.89 -4.05 -3.64
CA VAL A 418 -0.58 -4.72 -3.74
C VAL A 418 -0.70 -6.22 -3.49
N LEU A 419 -1.38 -6.63 -2.41
CA LEU A 419 -1.52 -8.05 -2.08
C LEU A 419 -2.24 -8.83 -3.19
N PRO A 420 -3.43 -8.46 -3.68
CA PRO A 420 -4.08 -9.17 -4.79
C PRO A 420 -3.26 -9.16 -6.08
N THR A 421 -2.48 -8.11 -6.33
CA THR A 421 -1.54 -8.06 -7.47
C THR A 421 -0.47 -9.14 -7.36
N LEU A 422 0.20 -9.23 -6.20
CA LEU A 422 1.27 -10.19 -6.00
C LEU A 422 0.76 -11.64 -5.96
N LEU A 423 -0.42 -11.89 -5.40
CA LEU A 423 -1.07 -13.20 -5.46
C LEU A 423 -1.37 -13.61 -6.91
N SER A 424 -1.95 -12.71 -7.70
CA SER A 424 -2.21 -12.98 -9.13
C SER A 424 -0.92 -13.31 -9.90
N VAL A 425 0.18 -12.60 -9.62
CA VAL A 425 1.50 -12.87 -10.21
C VAL A 425 2.07 -14.23 -9.76
N ALA A 426 1.81 -14.62 -8.51
CA ALA A 426 2.16 -15.92 -7.97
C ALA A 426 1.27 -17.07 -8.53
N GLY A 427 0.25 -16.76 -9.34
CA GLY A 427 -0.71 -17.73 -9.87
C GLY A 427 -1.78 -18.15 -8.86
N GLU A 428 -1.96 -17.36 -7.80
CA GLU A 428 -2.99 -17.56 -6.80
C GLU A 428 -4.18 -16.63 -7.06
N GLU A 429 -5.38 -17.11 -6.80
CA GLU A 429 -6.59 -16.28 -6.93
C GLU A 429 -6.79 -15.47 -5.65
N PRO A 430 -6.85 -14.12 -5.73
CA PRO A 430 -7.12 -13.30 -4.56
C PRO A 430 -8.50 -13.61 -3.98
N PRO A 431 -8.64 -13.75 -2.66
CA PRO A 431 -9.92 -13.96 -2.01
C PRO A 431 -10.94 -12.87 -2.36
N PRO A 432 -12.21 -13.22 -2.64
CA PRO A 432 -13.24 -12.29 -3.09
C PRO A 432 -13.65 -11.24 -2.04
N GLU A 433 -13.34 -11.48 -0.78
CA GLU A 433 -13.56 -10.55 0.33
C GLU A 433 -12.61 -9.35 0.33
N PHE A 434 -11.51 -9.41 -0.43
CA PHE A 434 -10.57 -8.29 -0.47
C PHE A 434 -11.18 -7.06 -1.14
N PRO A 435 -11.05 -5.88 -0.53
CA PRO A 435 -11.48 -4.62 -1.14
C PRO A 435 -10.57 -4.19 -2.30
N GLY A 436 -9.29 -4.62 -2.27
CA GLY A 436 -8.30 -4.37 -3.31
C GLY A 436 -8.51 -5.24 -4.55
N ALA A 437 -7.98 -4.76 -5.68
CA ALA A 437 -7.95 -5.48 -6.94
C ALA A 437 -6.53 -5.49 -7.50
N SER A 438 -6.21 -6.46 -8.36
CA SER A 438 -4.89 -6.47 -9.01
C SER A 438 -4.68 -5.20 -9.83
N LEU A 439 -3.56 -4.52 -9.61
CA LEU A 439 -3.13 -3.33 -10.35
C LEU A 439 -2.93 -3.61 -11.86
N LEU A 440 -2.78 -4.87 -12.23
CA LEU A 440 -2.59 -5.33 -13.60
C LEU A 440 -3.89 -5.79 -14.28
N ALA A 441 -5.02 -5.72 -13.56
CA ALA A 441 -6.33 -6.13 -14.05
C ALA A 441 -7.19 -4.94 -14.53
N GLU A 442 -8.22 -5.26 -15.31
CA GLU A 442 -9.29 -4.35 -15.71
C GLU A 442 -10.64 -4.88 -15.15
N PRO A 443 -11.62 -4.03 -14.86
CA PRO A 443 -11.58 -2.56 -14.98
C PRO A 443 -10.85 -1.88 -13.83
N ALA A 444 -10.37 -0.66 -14.10
CA ALA A 444 -9.79 0.20 -13.07
C ALA A 444 -10.84 0.64 -12.03
N ARG A 445 -10.38 0.93 -10.80
CA ARG A 445 -11.26 1.48 -9.76
C ARG A 445 -11.66 2.94 -10.05
N ALA A 446 -12.85 3.34 -9.62
CA ALA A 446 -13.38 4.69 -9.83
C ALA A 446 -12.69 5.76 -8.98
N GLY A 447 -12.21 5.37 -7.81
CA GLY A 447 -11.52 6.24 -6.86
C GLY A 447 -10.69 5.44 -5.88
N SER A 448 -9.90 6.11 -5.06
CA SER A 448 -9.12 5.53 -3.97
C SER A 448 -9.59 6.04 -2.62
N PHE A 449 -9.52 5.15 -1.64
CA PHE A 449 -10.00 5.37 -0.28
C PHE A 449 -8.84 5.41 0.72
N SER A 450 -8.91 6.36 1.66
CA SER A 450 -8.04 6.41 2.82
C SER A 450 -8.84 6.81 4.05
N GLU A 451 -8.48 6.25 5.20
CA GLU A 451 -9.11 6.55 6.47
C GLU A 451 -8.09 6.96 7.52
N MET A 452 -8.51 7.82 8.44
CA MET A 452 -7.69 8.27 9.56
C MET A 452 -8.52 8.33 10.84
N HIS A 453 -8.09 7.63 11.88
CA HIS A 453 -8.78 7.50 13.15
C HIS A 453 -8.03 8.18 14.31
N GLY A 454 -7.40 9.34 14.04
CA GLY A 454 -6.47 9.99 14.94
C GLY A 454 -5.05 9.44 14.79
N THR A 455 -4.09 10.01 15.52
CA THR A 455 -2.69 9.55 15.51
C THR A 455 -2.42 8.46 16.55
N GLY A 456 -3.30 8.37 17.56
CA GLY A 456 -3.14 7.52 18.72
C GLY A 456 -2.32 8.16 19.87
N TYR A 457 -1.75 9.33 19.63
CA TYR A 457 -0.97 10.09 20.63
C TYR A 457 -1.77 11.25 21.22
N GLU A 458 -3.00 11.46 20.79
CA GLU A 458 -3.88 12.49 21.31
C GLU A 458 -4.45 12.10 22.67
N THR A 459 -4.61 13.11 23.53
CA THR A 459 -5.29 12.96 24.84
C THR A 459 -6.81 12.84 24.70
N VAL A 460 -7.36 13.17 23.53
CA VAL A 460 -8.79 13.12 23.21
C VAL A 460 -8.98 12.30 21.95
N GLN A 461 -9.85 11.30 22.01
CA GLN A 461 -10.17 10.48 20.82
C GLN A 461 -10.83 11.34 19.74
N ARG A 462 -10.26 11.35 18.55
CA ARG A 462 -10.78 12.09 17.42
C ARG A 462 -11.74 11.26 16.59
N ALA A 463 -12.66 11.96 15.96
CA ALA A 463 -13.54 11.34 14.98
C ALA A 463 -12.76 10.86 13.77
N PRO A 464 -13.21 9.75 13.14
CA PRO A 464 -12.64 9.30 11.89
C PRO A 464 -12.80 10.35 10.78
N ALA A 465 -11.78 10.45 9.92
CA ALA A 465 -11.85 11.14 8.66
C ALA A 465 -11.73 10.13 7.52
N TYR A 466 -12.52 10.33 6.47
CA TYR A 466 -12.55 9.47 5.30
C TYR A 466 -12.27 10.29 4.04
N MET A 467 -11.35 9.81 3.22
CA MET A 467 -11.01 10.39 1.93
C MET A 467 -11.55 9.53 0.80
N TRP A 468 -12.17 10.18 -0.19
CA TRP A 468 -12.44 9.60 -1.49
C TRP A 468 -11.78 10.44 -2.57
N ARG A 469 -10.83 9.84 -3.29
CA ARG A 469 -10.03 10.50 -4.29
C ARG A 469 -10.23 9.86 -5.66
N THR A 470 -10.83 10.59 -6.57
CA THR A 470 -10.94 10.22 -7.98
C THR A 470 -9.70 10.72 -8.74
N ARG A 471 -9.70 10.58 -10.07
CA ARG A 471 -8.65 11.13 -10.90
C ARG A 471 -8.45 12.64 -10.69
N ASP A 472 -9.55 13.39 -10.61
CA ASP A 472 -9.54 14.85 -10.70
C ASP A 472 -10.01 15.55 -9.42
N TRP A 473 -10.65 14.82 -8.51
CA TRP A 473 -11.26 15.37 -7.31
C TRP A 473 -10.88 14.63 -6.06
N LYS A 474 -10.79 15.34 -4.96
CA LYS A 474 -10.66 14.75 -3.62
C LYS A 474 -11.74 15.30 -2.69
N LEU A 475 -12.46 14.39 -2.05
CA LEU A 475 -13.36 14.67 -0.95
C LEU A 475 -12.75 14.11 0.34
N VAL A 476 -12.72 14.91 1.40
CA VAL A 476 -12.47 14.45 2.77
C VAL A 476 -13.70 14.78 3.60
N THR A 477 -14.17 13.78 4.36
CA THR A 477 -15.32 13.94 5.26
C THR A 477 -14.86 13.67 6.68
N TYR A 478 -15.12 14.62 7.57
CA TYR A 478 -14.85 14.49 9.00
C TYR A 478 -16.14 14.11 9.71
N LEU A 479 -16.15 12.98 10.38
CA LEU A 479 -17.28 12.61 11.22
C LEU A 479 -17.26 13.46 12.51
N PRO A 480 -18.43 13.75 13.10
CA PRO A 480 -18.49 14.46 14.37
C PRO A 480 -17.73 13.69 15.43
N GLY A 481 -16.73 14.32 16.05
CA GLY A 481 -15.94 13.73 17.11
C GLY A 481 -16.43 14.12 18.48
N ASP A 482 -16.04 13.27 19.41
CA ASP A 482 -16.13 13.36 20.86
C ASP A 482 -17.51 13.50 21.47
N THR A 483 -17.94 12.36 21.95
CA THR A 483 -19.12 12.23 22.83
C THR A 483 -18.74 12.19 24.31
N THR A 484 -17.47 12.35 24.69
CA THR A 484 -17.02 12.26 26.10
C THR A 484 -17.38 13.48 26.94
N GLY A 485 -17.83 14.56 26.31
CA GLY A 485 -18.24 15.82 26.94
C GLY A 485 -19.73 16.01 27.19
N GLY A 486 -20.51 14.99 27.51
CA GLY A 486 -21.81 15.10 28.20
C GLY A 486 -22.90 15.98 27.59
N SER A 487 -22.75 16.53 26.38
CA SER A 487 -23.83 17.26 25.69
C SER A 487 -24.25 16.51 24.42
N ALA A 488 -25.21 15.64 24.58
CA ALA A 488 -25.80 14.79 23.54
C ALA A 488 -26.55 15.54 22.40
N ALA A 489 -26.29 16.81 22.17
CA ALA A 489 -27.11 17.62 21.29
C ALA A 489 -26.32 18.61 20.43
N ARG A 490 -25.08 18.33 20.05
CA ARG A 490 -24.51 19.09 18.95
C ARG A 490 -24.91 18.38 17.67
N ALA A 491 -25.72 19.09 16.89
CA ALA A 491 -26.09 18.68 15.55
C ALA A 491 -24.89 18.05 14.82
N TYR A 492 -25.11 16.95 14.14
CA TYR A 492 -24.15 16.27 13.29
C TYR A 492 -23.75 17.18 12.11
N GLU A 493 -22.97 18.22 12.40
CA GLU A 493 -22.41 19.06 11.35
C GLU A 493 -21.21 18.29 10.77
N VAL A 494 -21.45 17.61 9.66
CA VAL A 494 -20.41 16.97 8.88
C VAL A 494 -19.59 18.07 8.23
N LYS A 495 -18.34 18.21 8.66
CA LYS A 495 -17.36 19.08 8.02
C LYS A 495 -16.57 18.29 7.00
N GLY A 496 -16.02 18.98 6.03
CA GLY A 496 -15.24 18.30 4.99
C GLY A 496 -14.34 19.24 4.22
N GLU A 497 -13.60 18.63 3.32
CA GLU A 497 -12.77 19.34 2.35
C GLU A 497 -13.05 18.78 0.96
N LEU A 498 -13.05 19.66 -0.04
CA LEU A 498 -13.23 19.31 -1.45
C LEU A 498 -12.19 20.06 -2.27
N TYR A 499 -11.47 19.33 -3.11
CA TYR A 499 -10.41 19.89 -3.95
C TYR A 499 -10.54 19.43 -5.40
N ASP A 500 -10.38 20.38 -6.35
CA ASP A 500 -10.14 20.09 -7.76
C ASP A 500 -8.64 19.89 -7.99
N LEU A 501 -8.16 18.65 -8.02
CA LEU A 501 -6.73 18.33 -8.11
C LEU A 501 -6.09 18.67 -9.47
N ARG A 502 -6.88 19.06 -10.48
CA ARG A 502 -6.36 19.57 -11.76
C ARG A 502 -6.05 21.06 -11.68
N ALA A 503 -6.95 21.83 -11.07
CA ALA A 503 -6.81 23.26 -10.92
C ALA A 503 -5.93 23.61 -9.71
N ASP A 504 -6.04 22.84 -8.63
CA ASP A 504 -5.36 23.04 -7.36
C ASP A 504 -4.70 21.73 -6.87
N PRO A 505 -3.61 21.28 -7.51
CA PRO A 505 -2.90 20.05 -7.10
C PRO A 505 -2.23 20.14 -5.72
N ARG A 506 -2.18 21.34 -5.13
CA ARG A 506 -1.65 21.60 -3.78
C ARG A 506 -2.71 21.72 -2.71
N GLU A 507 -4.00 21.56 -3.07
CA GLU A 507 -5.12 21.54 -2.14
C GLU A 507 -5.22 22.81 -1.29
N VAL A 508 -4.97 23.97 -1.90
CA VAL A 508 -4.93 25.28 -1.20
C VAL A 508 -6.32 25.81 -0.93
N GLU A 509 -7.24 25.70 -1.91
CA GLU A 509 -8.59 26.21 -1.83
C GLU A 509 -9.60 25.10 -1.52
N ASN A 510 -10.16 25.12 -0.30
CA ASN A 510 -11.24 24.20 0.05
C ASN A 510 -12.56 24.65 -0.58
N LEU A 511 -13.09 23.82 -1.48
CA LEU A 511 -14.33 24.07 -2.24
C LEU A 511 -15.59 23.50 -1.56
N TYR A 512 -15.46 22.87 -0.38
CA TYR A 512 -16.52 22.09 0.25
C TYR A 512 -17.82 22.88 0.49
N GLU A 513 -17.70 24.14 0.91
CA GLU A 513 -18.84 25.03 1.19
C GLU A 513 -19.23 25.93 0.01
N LYS A 514 -18.54 25.78 -1.15
CA LYS A 514 -18.83 26.59 -2.33
C LYS A 514 -20.08 26.07 -3.05
N ALA A 515 -21.08 26.93 -3.22
CA ALA A 515 -22.36 26.58 -3.85
C ALA A 515 -22.19 25.98 -5.26
N ASP A 516 -21.23 26.48 -6.05
CA ASP A 516 -20.98 26.06 -7.42
C ASP A 516 -20.42 24.62 -7.49
N HIS A 517 -19.93 24.07 -6.37
CA HIS A 517 -19.36 22.73 -6.28
C HIS A 517 -20.23 21.73 -5.51
N LEU A 518 -21.45 22.11 -5.12
CA LEU A 518 -22.38 21.27 -4.36
C LEU A 518 -22.65 19.93 -5.06
N SER A 519 -22.93 19.95 -6.36
CA SER A 519 -23.23 18.73 -7.13
C SER A 519 -22.03 17.75 -7.17
N VAL A 520 -20.80 18.27 -7.25
CA VAL A 520 -19.59 17.46 -7.18
C VAL A 520 -19.44 16.84 -5.79
N ARG A 521 -19.64 17.64 -4.73
CA ARG A 521 -19.60 17.18 -3.34
C ARG A 521 -20.60 16.05 -3.10
N GLU A 522 -21.86 16.23 -3.50
CA GLU A 522 -22.92 15.23 -3.35
C GLU A 522 -22.61 13.95 -4.09
N ARG A 523 -22.14 14.02 -5.33
CA ARG A 523 -21.73 12.86 -6.11
C ARG A 523 -20.61 12.09 -5.42
N LEU A 524 -19.52 12.75 -5.02
CA LEU A 524 -18.39 12.11 -4.35
C LEU A 524 -18.76 11.54 -2.98
N THR A 525 -19.67 12.21 -2.25
CA THR A 525 -20.23 11.68 -1.00
C THR A 525 -21.00 10.39 -1.26
N GLY A 526 -21.82 10.35 -2.32
CA GLY A 526 -22.53 9.14 -2.73
C GLY A 526 -21.56 8.00 -3.09
N GLU A 527 -20.52 8.29 -3.86
CA GLU A 527 -19.47 7.31 -4.22
C GLU A 527 -18.76 6.76 -2.96
N LEU A 528 -18.37 7.62 -2.02
CA LEU A 528 -17.77 7.24 -0.75
C LEU A 528 -18.71 6.34 0.08
N LEU A 529 -19.98 6.70 0.21
CA LEU A 529 -20.95 5.90 0.96
C LEU A 529 -21.16 4.53 0.34
N MET A 530 -21.24 4.43 -0.99
CA MET A 530 -21.34 3.15 -1.69
C MET A 530 -20.08 2.30 -1.50
N HIS A 531 -18.90 2.93 -1.52
CA HIS A 531 -17.66 2.26 -1.22
C HIS A 531 -17.65 1.68 0.21
N LEU A 532 -17.95 2.50 1.21
CA LEU A 532 -18.01 2.08 2.62
C LEU A 532 -19.02 0.95 2.84
N ALA A 533 -20.20 1.03 2.21
CA ALA A 533 -21.20 -0.03 2.27
C ALA A 533 -20.67 -1.34 1.66
N SER A 534 -19.95 -1.28 0.54
CA SER A 534 -19.36 -2.46 -0.10
C SER A 534 -18.25 -3.09 0.73
N VAL A 535 -17.42 -2.26 1.38
CA VAL A 535 -16.36 -2.71 2.30
C VAL A 535 -16.95 -3.41 3.51
N TRP A 536 -18.01 -2.82 4.09
CA TRP A 536 -18.72 -3.41 5.23
C TRP A 536 -19.36 -4.77 4.87
N ALA A 537 -20.00 -4.87 3.70
CA ALA A 537 -20.64 -6.10 3.24
C ALA A 537 -19.63 -7.25 2.99
N ARG A 538 -18.36 -6.94 2.72
CA ARG A 538 -17.29 -7.93 2.50
C ARG A 538 -16.41 -8.17 3.73
N HIS A 539 -16.81 -7.66 4.91
CA HIS A 539 -15.96 -7.77 6.10
C HIS A 539 -15.76 -9.25 6.49
N PRO A 540 -14.50 -9.71 6.66
CA PRO A 540 -14.18 -11.12 6.91
C PRO A 540 -14.91 -11.71 8.14
N TRP A 541 -15.14 -10.91 9.17
CA TRP A 541 -15.88 -11.31 10.37
C TRP A 541 -17.36 -11.68 10.10
N GLN A 542 -17.94 -11.22 9.00
CA GLN A 542 -19.31 -11.59 8.62
C GLN A 542 -19.38 -12.96 7.97
N ALA A 543 -18.33 -13.35 7.23
CA ALA A 543 -18.23 -14.67 6.62
C ALA A 543 -17.98 -15.80 7.65
N ALA A 544 -17.38 -15.47 8.80
CA ALA A 544 -17.04 -16.44 9.85
C ALA A 544 -18.16 -16.68 10.88
N ARG A 545 -19.26 -15.92 10.86
CA ARG A 545 -20.40 -16.19 11.73
C ARG A 545 -21.35 -17.16 11.03
N PRO A 546 -21.68 -18.34 11.64
CA PRO A 546 -22.80 -19.13 11.15
C PRO A 546 -24.06 -18.26 11.20
N PRO A 547 -25.02 -18.44 10.26
CA PRO A 547 -26.27 -17.72 10.30
C PRO A 547 -26.90 -17.95 11.70
N LEU A 548 -27.31 -16.85 12.32
CA LEU A 548 -28.05 -16.91 13.58
C LEU A 548 -29.27 -17.77 13.33
N ALA A 549 -29.30 -18.95 13.98
CA ALA A 549 -30.40 -19.91 13.91
C ALA A 549 -31.67 -19.35 14.57
#